data_f3b66003f6ca0d4e9f89c03af2fa7959
#
_entry.id   f3b66003f6ca0d4e9f89c03af2fa7959
#
_cell.length_a   1.000
_cell.length_b   1.000
_cell.length_c   1.000
_cell.angle_alpha   90.00
_cell.angle_beta   90.00
_cell.angle_gamma   90.00
#
_symmetry.space_group_name_H-M   'P 1'
#
loop_
_entity.id
_entity.type
_entity.pdbx_description
1 polymer ?
#
loop_
_entity_poly.entity_id
_entity_poly.type
_entity_poly.pdbx_seq_one_letter_code
_entity_poly.pdbx_strand_id
1 'polypeptide(L)'
;SLTLWYVLASTAIFLVAGLLGAALRQSQADIVRLDDNAFYAVMTAHGLGAFVGWAAFAVMGFAWWVLAEVGFPIGTLGARLARAAWWLMVLGVLGVVVTTLGFGFAGSWVFLYPLPFHGAGEWSDWVTALFAFSVLLAGLSIVVWCVAIIVVVTGPGLRSDKGPLNRLGAAMGLGILAPRRFPTERPVPYPVIPLTVIAIDMIIATLPLAVLLVEMIVQSFAPDVSVDPLLAKNVLWWFGHPVVYLLLFPAVAIYYLLVPRFARRPLVAGNIIAVGWTIAVIANVTVWAHHLYMDYPNGIQAAINTGMEPLTFALTLVSALSLYSLLLTIFRSRWTWNAATTALFLGLVSWLLAGLSGVVNATIAWDAFVHNTLWVVGHFHHMALLNIGIVIFGAMYAFLPDLLGRPLYSDRLGVWHVWLTFVAATLFSAIWIIQGLDGAPRRFSVLPGEYDELTDASIPLLGVLIVAQLLFVWNVFETLRGRTSAATQRATLGIAKPRIQSASLQGFSMVTTILAIGGLALAGWAVGSASQDEATAAFLPPAAQPPAGGGTQAAGAQVFVASGCAGCHTLAAAGATGTVGPNLDVVQPTQELAVERVTNGAAGMPAFADQLTPDQIQAVAAYVAESAGQP
;
A
#
# COMPACT_ATOMS: atom_id res chain seq x y z
N SER A 1 1.01 -4.86 29.01
CA SER A 1 2.01 -4.40 28.02
C SER A 1 1.37 -3.44 27.03
N LEU A 2 2.05 -2.34 26.68
CA LEU A 2 1.59 -1.38 25.66
C LEU A 2 1.41 -2.08 24.32
N THR A 3 2.38 -2.88 23.90
CA THR A 3 2.30 -3.71 22.68
C THR A 3 1.03 -4.56 22.64
N LEU A 4 0.67 -5.19 23.76
CA LEU A 4 -0.53 -6.05 23.81
C LEU A 4 -1.81 -5.25 23.51
N TRP A 5 -1.94 -4.02 23.98
CA TRP A 5 -3.10 -3.16 23.70
C TRP A 5 -3.25 -2.89 22.20
N TYR A 6 -2.15 -2.51 21.53
CA TYR A 6 -2.15 -2.28 20.10
C TYR A 6 -2.53 -3.55 19.31
N VAL A 7 -1.87 -4.65 19.66
CA VAL A 7 -2.01 -5.90 18.90
C VAL A 7 -3.39 -6.53 19.09
N LEU A 8 -3.99 -6.48 20.30
CA LEU A 8 -5.34 -6.99 20.49
C LEU A 8 -6.39 -6.14 19.77
N ALA A 9 -6.28 -4.80 19.86
CA ALA A 9 -7.20 -3.90 19.14
C ALA A 9 -7.09 -4.11 17.62
N SER A 10 -5.88 -4.13 17.07
CA SER A 10 -5.65 -4.36 15.65
C SER A 10 -6.13 -5.75 15.20
N THR A 11 -5.98 -6.79 16.00
CA THR A 11 -6.47 -8.14 15.70
C THR A 11 -8.01 -8.17 15.65
N ALA A 12 -8.69 -7.47 16.55
CA ALA A 12 -10.15 -7.36 16.51
C ALA A 12 -10.63 -6.67 15.22
N ILE A 13 -9.96 -5.57 14.83
CA ILE A 13 -10.23 -4.87 13.57
C ILE A 13 -9.97 -5.77 12.36
N PHE A 14 -8.88 -6.54 12.38
CA PHE A 14 -8.55 -7.51 11.33
C PHE A 14 -9.68 -8.52 11.07
N LEU A 15 -10.25 -9.08 12.12
CA LEU A 15 -11.32 -10.06 11.98
C LEU A 15 -12.55 -9.45 11.32
N VAL A 16 -12.92 -8.22 11.71
CA VAL A 16 -14.04 -7.50 11.08
C VAL A 16 -13.72 -7.15 9.63
N ALA A 17 -12.55 -6.53 9.38
CA ALA A 17 -12.14 -6.14 8.03
C ALA A 17 -12.02 -7.37 7.10
N GLY A 18 -11.51 -8.50 7.59
CA GLY A 18 -11.45 -9.75 6.84
C GLY A 18 -12.83 -10.26 6.41
N LEU A 19 -13.83 -10.20 7.30
CA LEU A 19 -15.21 -10.58 6.96
C LEU A 19 -15.83 -9.62 5.94
N LEU A 20 -15.53 -8.31 6.02
CA LEU A 20 -15.97 -7.34 5.01
C LEU A 20 -15.34 -7.64 3.64
N GLY A 21 -14.05 -7.97 3.59
CA GLY A 21 -13.39 -8.40 2.35
C GLY A 21 -13.98 -9.69 1.77
N ALA A 22 -14.36 -10.63 2.66
CA ALA A 22 -15.07 -11.84 2.26
C ALA A 22 -16.43 -11.54 1.62
N ALA A 23 -17.19 -10.61 2.19
CA ALA A 23 -18.48 -10.19 1.65
C ALA A 23 -18.35 -9.55 0.26
N LEU A 24 -17.30 -8.71 0.04
CA LEU A 24 -17.03 -8.11 -1.27
C LEU A 24 -16.80 -9.18 -2.35
N ARG A 25 -15.96 -10.18 -2.06
CA ARG A 25 -15.67 -11.22 -3.05
C ARG A 25 -16.87 -12.13 -3.31
N GLN A 26 -17.67 -12.44 -2.28
CA GLN A 26 -18.93 -13.17 -2.43
C GLN A 26 -19.96 -12.37 -3.22
N SER A 27 -19.97 -11.03 -3.11
CA SER A 27 -20.82 -10.17 -3.93
C SER A 27 -20.41 -10.21 -5.41
N GLN A 28 -19.11 -10.19 -5.71
CA GLN A 28 -18.62 -10.35 -7.08
C GLN A 28 -18.89 -11.73 -7.68
N ALA A 29 -19.02 -12.77 -6.85
CA ALA A 29 -19.38 -14.14 -7.24
C ALA A 29 -20.92 -14.38 -7.21
N ASP A 30 -21.73 -13.36 -7.10
CA ASP A 30 -23.19 -13.39 -7.04
C ASP A 30 -23.80 -14.32 -5.93
N ILE A 31 -23.01 -14.58 -4.87
CA ILE A 31 -23.43 -15.40 -3.71
C ILE A 31 -24.17 -14.54 -2.69
N VAL A 32 -23.65 -13.35 -2.41
CA VAL A 32 -24.26 -12.33 -1.54
C VAL A 32 -24.43 -11.07 -2.36
N ARG A 33 -25.66 -10.60 -2.53
CA ARG A 33 -25.89 -9.37 -3.30
C ARG A 33 -25.80 -8.15 -2.39
N LEU A 34 -24.82 -7.33 -2.66
CA LEU A 34 -24.73 -5.96 -2.15
C LEU A 34 -25.17 -5.03 -3.27
N ASP A 35 -26.02 -4.04 -2.97
CA ASP A 35 -26.22 -2.94 -3.90
C ASP A 35 -24.91 -2.12 -4.06
N ASP A 36 -24.83 -1.30 -5.11
CA ASP A 36 -23.59 -0.60 -5.44
C ASP A 36 -23.10 0.29 -4.28
N ASN A 37 -23.98 1.03 -3.64
CA ASN A 37 -23.59 1.89 -2.52
C ASN A 37 -23.07 1.06 -1.34
N ALA A 38 -23.78 -0.02 -0.96
CA ALA A 38 -23.32 -0.94 0.08
C ALA A 38 -21.98 -1.59 -0.26
N PHE A 39 -21.77 -2.00 -1.53
CA PHE A 39 -20.50 -2.56 -1.98
C PHE A 39 -19.35 -1.58 -1.76
N TYR A 40 -19.48 -0.33 -2.22
CA TYR A 40 -18.41 0.66 -2.07
C TYR A 40 -18.23 1.15 -0.63
N ALA A 41 -19.28 1.21 0.18
CA ALA A 41 -19.19 1.49 1.60
C ALA A 41 -18.42 0.38 2.35
N VAL A 42 -18.74 -0.89 2.07
CA VAL A 42 -18.04 -2.06 2.61
C VAL A 42 -16.57 -2.10 2.12
N MET A 43 -16.32 -1.78 0.85
CA MET A 43 -14.96 -1.69 0.30
C MET A 43 -14.15 -0.59 0.99
N THR A 44 -14.75 0.55 1.29
CA THR A 44 -14.11 1.65 2.02
C THR A 44 -13.75 1.23 3.45
N ALA A 45 -14.69 0.60 4.15
CA ALA A 45 -14.48 0.08 5.50
C ALA A 45 -13.43 -1.04 5.54
N HIS A 46 -13.48 -1.99 4.59
CA HIS A 46 -12.48 -3.05 4.43
C HIS A 46 -11.08 -2.49 4.20
N GLY A 47 -10.93 -1.59 3.22
CA GLY A 47 -9.63 -1.04 2.84
C GLY A 47 -8.97 -0.29 3.99
N LEU A 48 -9.65 0.67 4.61
CA LEU A 48 -9.10 1.44 5.74
C LEU A 48 -8.96 0.59 7.00
N GLY A 49 -9.92 -0.29 7.28
CA GLY A 49 -9.86 -1.21 8.42
C GLY A 49 -8.69 -2.17 8.33
N ALA A 50 -8.50 -2.84 7.20
CA ALA A 50 -7.40 -3.80 7.01
C ALA A 50 -6.04 -3.12 6.93
N PHE A 51 -5.94 -1.99 6.24
CA PHE A 51 -4.67 -1.32 6.00
C PHE A 51 -4.19 -0.52 7.21
N VAL A 52 -5.01 0.43 7.68
CA VAL A 52 -4.65 1.34 8.78
C VAL A 52 -5.02 0.72 10.13
N GLY A 53 -6.25 0.25 10.27
CA GLY A 53 -6.78 -0.26 11.54
C GLY A 53 -6.15 -1.57 11.99
N TRP A 54 -5.72 -2.44 11.06
CA TRP A 54 -5.03 -3.68 11.39
C TRP A 54 -3.54 -3.60 11.16
N ALA A 55 -3.09 -3.60 9.89
CA ALA A 55 -1.69 -3.84 9.57
C ALA A 55 -0.77 -2.76 10.13
N ALA A 56 -1.06 -1.46 9.86
CA ALA A 56 -0.28 -0.35 10.41
C ALA A 56 -0.34 -0.33 11.95
N PHE A 57 -1.54 -0.48 12.52
CA PHE A 57 -1.71 -0.43 13.97
C PHE A 57 -1.01 -1.57 14.70
N ALA A 58 -1.00 -2.79 14.12
CA ALA A 58 -0.27 -3.93 14.67
C ALA A 58 1.24 -3.71 14.67
N VAL A 59 1.82 -3.28 13.55
CA VAL A 59 3.27 -3.04 13.46
C VAL A 59 3.72 -1.85 14.31
N MET A 60 2.88 -0.81 14.45
CA MET A 60 3.09 0.27 15.41
C MET A 60 3.18 -0.27 16.85
N GLY A 61 2.35 -1.23 17.19
CA GLY A 61 2.35 -1.91 18.48
C GLY A 61 3.61 -2.75 18.71
N PHE A 62 4.01 -3.55 17.72
CA PHE A 62 5.21 -4.37 17.82
C PHE A 62 6.50 -3.54 17.86
N ALA A 63 6.52 -2.33 17.30
CA ALA A 63 7.67 -1.44 17.41
C ALA A 63 8.05 -1.17 18.88
N TRP A 64 7.09 -1.07 19.80
CA TRP A 64 7.36 -0.90 21.23
C TRP A 64 8.05 -2.11 21.85
N TRP A 65 7.65 -3.31 21.45
CA TRP A 65 8.34 -4.53 21.86
C TRP A 65 9.75 -4.60 21.28
N VAL A 66 9.91 -4.34 19.99
CA VAL A 66 11.21 -4.34 19.31
C VAL A 66 12.18 -3.37 20.00
N LEU A 67 11.76 -2.12 20.26
CA LEU A 67 12.58 -1.12 20.95
C LEU A 67 12.97 -1.56 22.35
N ALA A 68 12.05 -2.13 23.12
CA ALA A 68 12.33 -2.66 24.46
C ALA A 68 13.36 -3.80 24.43
N GLU A 69 13.21 -4.75 23.49
CA GLU A 69 14.13 -5.90 23.35
C GLU A 69 15.56 -5.46 22.96
N VAL A 70 15.69 -4.37 22.19
CA VAL A 70 17.02 -3.83 21.82
C VAL A 70 17.53 -2.78 22.80
N GLY A 71 16.88 -2.63 23.96
CA GLY A 71 17.36 -1.81 25.08
C GLY A 71 17.09 -0.32 24.94
N PHE A 72 15.96 0.06 24.33
CA PHE A 72 15.44 1.45 24.31
C PHE A 72 14.25 1.57 25.27
N PRO A 73 14.45 2.15 26.47
CA PRO A 73 13.35 2.35 27.42
C PRO A 73 12.36 3.38 26.87
N ILE A 74 11.07 3.05 26.91
CA ILE A 74 10.02 3.90 26.35
C ILE A 74 9.88 5.23 27.14
N GLY A 75 10.16 5.20 28.46
CA GLY A 75 10.06 6.36 29.33
C GLY A 75 8.61 6.85 29.52
N THR A 76 8.43 7.83 30.41
CA THR A 76 7.08 8.34 30.73
C THR A 76 6.45 9.13 29.60
N LEU A 77 7.21 10.00 28.92
CA LEU A 77 6.72 10.80 27.79
C LEU A 77 6.38 9.89 26.60
N GLY A 78 7.30 8.99 26.22
CA GLY A 78 7.07 8.03 25.14
C GLY A 78 5.81 7.19 25.39
N ALA A 79 5.61 6.70 26.62
CA ALA A 79 4.44 5.92 26.99
C ALA A 79 3.13 6.74 26.99
N ARG A 80 3.17 8.05 27.32
CA ARG A 80 2.00 8.94 27.21
C ARG A 80 1.62 9.16 25.75
N LEU A 81 2.60 9.49 24.91
CA LEU A 81 2.39 9.69 23.46
C LEU A 81 1.90 8.40 22.80
N ALA A 82 2.48 7.25 23.12
CA ALA A 82 2.03 5.97 22.61
C ALA A 82 0.58 5.65 22.99
N ARG A 83 0.14 5.96 24.21
CA ARG A 83 -1.27 5.80 24.61
C ARG A 83 -2.19 6.78 23.89
N ALA A 84 -1.75 8.03 23.70
CA ALA A 84 -2.51 9.02 22.92
C ALA A 84 -2.68 8.54 21.48
N ALA A 85 -1.62 8.06 20.84
CA ALA A 85 -1.68 7.48 19.50
C ALA A 85 -2.65 6.30 19.43
N TRP A 86 -2.65 5.40 20.42
CA TRP A 86 -3.58 4.29 20.50
C TRP A 86 -5.05 4.76 20.50
N TRP A 87 -5.39 5.73 21.35
CA TRP A 87 -6.76 6.25 21.44
C TRP A 87 -7.19 6.97 20.14
N LEU A 88 -6.31 7.78 19.56
CA LEU A 88 -6.57 8.47 18.29
C LEU A 88 -6.85 7.48 17.16
N MET A 89 -6.08 6.39 17.08
CA MET A 89 -6.31 5.34 16.09
C MET A 89 -7.66 4.65 16.30
N VAL A 90 -7.97 4.24 17.52
CA VAL A 90 -9.25 3.58 17.81
C VAL A 90 -10.44 4.47 17.49
N LEU A 91 -10.38 5.75 17.87
CA LEU A 91 -11.45 6.72 17.58
C LEU A 91 -11.57 6.98 16.07
N GLY A 92 -10.44 7.12 15.36
CA GLY A 92 -10.42 7.29 13.91
C GLY A 92 -11.04 6.09 13.17
N VAL A 93 -10.64 4.88 13.53
CA VAL A 93 -11.20 3.65 12.91
C VAL A 93 -12.68 3.47 13.23
N LEU A 94 -13.11 3.74 14.47
CA LEU A 94 -14.53 3.71 14.83
C LEU A 94 -15.34 4.72 14.01
N GLY A 95 -14.81 5.95 13.84
CA GLY A 95 -15.44 6.96 13.01
C GLY A 95 -15.57 6.53 11.54
N VAL A 96 -14.53 5.90 10.97
CA VAL A 96 -14.60 5.32 9.63
C VAL A 96 -15.68 4.25 9.54
N VAL A 97 -15.77 3.33 10.51
CA VAL A 97 -16.82 2.28 10.53
C VAL A 97 -18.22 2.90 10.63
N VAL A 98 -18.40 3.90 11.48
CA VAL A 98 -19.68 4.60 11.64
C VAL A 98 -20.10 5.33 10.36
N THR A 99 -19.19 6.03 9.70
CA THR A 99 -19.49 6.77 8.46
C THR A 99 -19.76 5.84 7.29
N THR A 100 -19.02 4.75 7.15
CA THR A 100 -19.18 3.82 6.04
C THR A 100 -20.37 2.89 6.25
N LEU A 101 -20.36 2.09 7.31
CA LEU A 101 -21.40 1.06 7.55
C LEU A 101 -22.66 1.63 8.19
N GLY A 102 -22.56 2.76 8.92
CA GLY A 102 -23.71 3.40 9.58
C GLY A 102 -24.43 4.43 8.70
N PHE A 103 -23.67 5.22 7.93
CA PHE A 103 -24.21 6.33 7.12
C PHE A 103 -23.97 6.17 5.62
N GLY A 104 -23.50 5.01 5.16
CA GLY A 104 -23.40 4.66 3.75
C GLY A 104 -22.32 5.43 2.97
N PHE A 105 -21.29 5.99 3.63
CA PHE A 105 -20.21 6.66 2.91
C PHE A 105 -19.45 5.69 2.02
N ALA A 106 -19.53 5.89 0.73
CA ALA A 106 -18.98 5.01 -0.31
C ALA A 106 -17.89 5.66 -1.16
N GLY A 107 -17.22 6.72 -0.66
CA GLY A 107 -16.20 7.52 -1.36
C GLY A 107 -14.87 6.81 -1.59
N SER A 108 -14.79 5.48 -1.48
CA SER A 108 -13.60 4.64 -1.63
C SER A 108 -12.58 4.79 -0.46
N TRP A 109 -11.78 3.75 -0.24
CA TRP A 109 -10.73 3.74 0.78
C TRP A 109 -9.55 4.68 0.48
N VAL A 110 -9.38 5.10 -0.79
CA VAL A 110 -8.44 6.14 -1.21
C VAL A 110 -9.08 7.52 -1.32
N PHE A 111 -10.40 7.64 -1.12
CA PHE A 111 -11.16 8.89 -1.08
C PHE A 111 -10.63 9.99 -2.01
N LEU A 112 -10.31 9.61 -3.25
CA LEU A 112 -9.79 10.53 -4.26
C LEU A 112 -10.78 11.67 -4.50
N TYR A 113 -10.31 12.91 -4.29
CA TYR A 113 -11.11 14.09 -4.56
C TYR A 113 -11.46 14.15 -6.08
N PRO A 114 -12.71 14.47 -6.47
CA PRO A 114 -13.84 14.91 -5.64
C PRO A 114 -14.83 13.79 -5.23
N LEU A 115 -14.51 12.50 -5.39
CA LEU A 115 -15.41 11.37 -5.06
C LEU A 115 -16.13 11.49 -3.71
N PRO A 116 -15.51 11.98 -2.62
CA PRO A 116 -16.20 12.13 -1.34
C PRO A 116 -17.43 13.05 -1.38
N PHE A 117 -17.55 13.91 -2.40
CA PHE A 117 -18.66 14.84 -2.60
C PHE A 117 -19.61 14.45 -3.74
N HIS A 118 -19.37 13.32 -4.39
CA HIS A 118 -20.19 12.85 -5.54
C HIS A 118 -21.07 11.65 -5.19
N GLY A 119 -21.62 11.62 -3.98
CA GLY A 119 -22.49 10.54 -3.52
C GLY A 119 -23.87 10.50 -4.17
N ALA A 120 -24.16 11.31 -5.16
CA ALA A 120 -25.45 11.33 -5.87
C ALA A 120 -26.70 11.31 -4.95
N GLY A 121 -26.57 11.84 -3.73
CA GLY A 121 -27.62 11.82 -2.70
C GLY A 121 -27.59 10.59 -1.77
N GLU A 122 -26.65 9.66 -1.97
CA GLU A 122 -26.49 8.47 -1.15
C GLU A 122 -26.04 8.80 0.30
N TRP A 123 -25.19 9.83 0.44
CA TRP A 123 -24.83 10.40 1.73
C TRP A 123 -24.72 11.92 1.66
N SER A 124 -24.84 12.58 2.80
CA SER A 124 -24.77 14.05 2.89
C SER A 124 -23.36 14.55 3.20
N ASP A 125 -23.05 15.82 2.87
CA ASP A 125 -21.73 16.42 3.04
C ASP A 125 -21.20 16.37 4.48
N TRP A 126 -22.08 16.43 5.51
CA TRP A 126 -21.64 16.28 6.89
C TRP A 126 -21.07 14.87 7.18
N VAL A 127 -21.51 13.82 6.45
CA VAL A 127 -20.94 12.47 6.55
C VAL A 127 -19.54 12.48 5.95
N THR A 128 -19.31 13.18 4.84
CA THR A 128 -17.98 13.42 4.28
C THR A 128 -17.09 14.15 5.29
N ALA A 129 -17.58 15.19 5.95
CA ALA A 129 -16.84 15.88 7.02
C ALA A 129 -16.47 14.94 8.17
N LEU A 130 -17.41 14.12 8.64
CA LEU A 130 -17.17 13.16 9.72
C LEU A 130 -16.16 12.08 9.29
N PHE A 131 -16.25 11.59 8.04
CA PHE A 131 -15.28 10.67 7.47
C PHE A 131 -13.87 11.29 7.41
N ALA A 132 -13.74 12.49 6.83
CA ALA A 132 -12.47 13.21 6.75
C ALA A 132 -11.88 13.48 8.14
N PHE A 133 -12.70 13.87 9.12
CA PHE A 133 -12.28 14.03 10.52
C PHE A 133 -11.80 12.70 11.13
N SER A 134 -12.46 11.60 10.84
CA SER A 134 -12.09 10.26 11.32
C SER A 134 -10.74 9.81 10.77
N VAL A 135 -10.51 10.04 9.46
CA VAL A 135 -9.21 9.78 8.81
C VAL A 135 -8.12 10.71 9.36
N LEU A 136 -8.45 11.98 9.64
CA LEU A 136 -7.54 12.93 10.26
C LEU A 136 -7.10 12.47 11.66
N LEU A 137 -7.99 11.90 12.48
CA LEU A 137 -7.64 11.32 13.77
C LEU A 137 -6.67 10.13 13.61
N ALA A 138 -6.90 9.26 12.63
CA ALA A 138 -6.00 8.16 12.33
C ALA A 138 -4.62 8.65 11.85
N GLY A 139 -4.58 9.68 11.00
CA GLY A 139 -3.34 10.34 10.58
C GLY A 139 -2.60 10.99 11.75
N LEU A 140 -3.31 11.70 12.62
CA LEU A 140 -2.74 12.28 13.82
C LEU A 140 -2.19 11.20 14.78
N SER A 141 -2.84 10.05 14.87
CA SER A 141 -2.32 8.89 15.60
C SER A 141 -0.93 8.47 15.09
N ILE A 142 -0.78 8.39 13.76
CA ILE A 142 0.51 8.04 13.12
C ILE A 142 1.57 9.08 13.47
N VAL A 143 1.26 10.37 13.35
CA VAL A 143 2.22 11.47 13.69
C VAL A 143 2.62 11.42 15.16
N VAL A 144 1.67 11.25 16.07
CA VAL A 144 1.95 11.16 17.53
C VAL A 144 2.81 9.93 17.84
N TRP A 145 2.55 8.80 17.18
CA TRP A 145 3.39 7.60 17.28
C TRP A 145 4.81 7.86 16.76
N CYS A 146 4.96 8.53 15.62
CA CYS A 146 6.26 8.88 15.05
C CYS A 146 7.06 9.78 16.00
N VAL A 147 6.42 10.80 16.56
CA VAL A 147 7.04 11.67 17.59
C VAL A 147 7.47 10.84 18.80
N ALA A 148 6.65 9.89 19.24
CA ALA A 148 7.00 8.99 20.35
C ALA A 148 8.21 8.13 20.02
N ILE A 149 8.31 7.57 18.80
CA ILE A 149 9.50 6.83 18.32
C ILE A 149 10.75 7.74 18.38
N ILE A 150 10.67 8.96 17.84
CA ILE A 150 11.80 9.91 17.86
C ILE A 150 12.23 10.22 19.29
N VAL A 151 11.30 10.46 20.19
CA VAL A 151 11.58 10.70 21.63
C VAL A 151 12.31 9.51 22.25
N VAL A 152 11.90 8.29 21.93
CA VAL A 152 12.50 7.06 22.48
C VAL A 152 13.91 6.81 21.90
N VAL A 153 14.08 6.93 20.58
CA VAL A 153 15.37 6.65 19.92
C VAL A 153 16.41 7.73 20.20
N THR A 154 15.99 8.98 20.46
CA THR A 154 16.88 10.06 20.89
C THR A 154 17.09 10.10 22.41
N GLY A 155 16.44 9.21 23.15
CA GLY A 155 16.52 9.07 24.59
C GLY A 155 17.78 8.31 25.08
N PRO A 156 17.74 7.80 26.33
CA PRO A 156 18.92 7.20 26.97
C PRO A 156 19.35 5.87 26.39
N GLY A 157 18.53 5.25 25.50
CA GLY A 157 18.86 3.99 24.83
C GLY A 157 20.05 4.09 23.88
N LEU A 158 20.33 5.26 23.34
CA LEU A 158 21.46 5.54 22.46
C LEU A 158 22.19 6.80 22.96
N ARG A 159 23.15 6.62 23.86
CA ARG A 159 23.89 7.75 24.44
C ARG A 159 24.90 8.32 23.45
N SER A 160 25.03 9.63 23.44
CA SER A 160 26.01 10.41 22.70
C SER A 160 26.24 11.74 23.41
N ASP A 161 27.47 12.18 23.49
CA ASP A 161 27.87 13.48 23.98
C ASP A 161 27.47 14.66 23.07
N LYS A 162 27.18 14.38 21.78
CA LYS A 162 26.79 15.37 20.78
C LYS A 162 25.28 15.71 20.75
N GLY A 163 24.50 15.21 21.69
CA GLY A 163 23.11 15.59 21.86
C GLY A 163 22.07 14.84 20.99
N PRO A 164 20.77 15.26 21.03
CA PRO A 164 19.65 14.51 20.45
C PRO A 164 19.70 14.37 18.93
N LEU A 165 20.09 15.43 18.21
CA LEU A 165 20.18 15.40 16.74
C LEU A 165 21.28 14.43 16.26
N ASN A 166 22.37 14.30 16.99
CA ASN A 166 23.39 13.29 16.68
C ASN A 166 22.82 11.87 16.87
N ARG A 167 22.06 11.65 17.96
CA ARG A 167 21.40 10.35 18.22
C ARG A 167 20.38 10.03 17.13
N LEU A 168 19.62 11.00 16.67
CA LEU A 168 18.68 10.82 15.56
C LEU A 168 19.40 10.41 14.27
N GLY A 169 20.43 11.16 13.88
CA GLY A 169 21.26 10.81 12.71
C GLY A 169 21.92 9.43 12.85
N ALA A 170 22.43 9.08 14.02
CA ALA A 170 22.97 7.77 14.29
C ALA A 170 21.90 6.67 14.12
N ALA A 171 20.69 6.89 14.67
CA ALA A 171 19.56 5.95 14.59
C ALA A 171 19.01 5.75 13.18
N MET A 172 19.23 6.70 12.26
CA MET A 172 18.93 6.57 10.82
C MET A 172 19.90 5.67 10.05
N GLY A 173 20.95 5.16 10.69
CA GLY A 173 21.99 4.35 10.06
C GLY A 173 23.35 5.06 9.92
N LEU A 174 23.41 6.39 10.06
CA LEU A 174 24.66 7.16 9.94
C LEU A 174 25.65 6.83 11.07
N GLY A 175 25.20 6.34 12.22
CA GLY A 175 26.08 5.83 13.27
C GLY A 175 26.90 4.61 12.85
N ILE A 176 26.42 3.85 11.86
CA ILE A 176 27.15 2.71 11.26
C ILE A 176 28.06 3.18 10.12
N LEU A 177 27.56 4.08 9.25
CA LEU A 177 28.26 4.52 8.05
C LEU A 177 29.34 5.57 8.33
N ALA A 178 29.08 6.46 9.29
CA ALA A 178 29.96 7.56 9.65
C ALA A 178 30.13 7.70 11.18
N PRO A 179 30.67 6.67 11.88
CA PRO A 179 30.70 6.61 13.34
C PRO A 179 31.51 7.75 13.99
N ARG A 180 32.51 8.31 13.28
CA ARG A 180 33.27 9.47 13.76
C ARG A 180 32.43 10.75 13.80
N ARG A 181 31.47 10.90 12.89
CA ARG A 181 30.59 12.07 12.80
C ARG A 181 29.35 11.92 13.70
N PHE A 182 28.85 10.70 13.83
CA PHE A 182 27.69 10.32 14.65
C PHE A 182 28.09 9.30 15.73
N PRO A 183 28.97 9.70 16.69
CA PRO A 183 29.43 8.79 17.74
C PRO A 183 28.33 8.42 18.69
N THR A 184 28.30 7.16 19.11
CA THR A 184 27.41 6.60 20.12
C THR A 184 28.20 5.66 21.03
N GLU A 185 27.82 5.61 22.33
CA GLU A 185 28.50 4.75 23.31
C GLU A 185 28.36 3.25 23.00
N ARG A 186 27.34 2.89 22.25
CA ARG A 186 27.12 1.51 21.78
C ARG A 186 26.74 1.50 20.29
N PRO A 187 27.00 0.42 19.57
CA PRO A 187 26.53 0.27 18.19
C PRO A 187 25.01 0.43 18.09
N VAL A 188 24.55 1.09 17.03
CA VAL A 188 23.11 1.23 16.74
C VAL A 188 22.55 -0.14 16.38
N PRO A 189 21.53 -0.65 17.09
CA PRO A 189 20.87 -1.90 16.72
C PRO A 189 20.10 -1.75 15.41
N TYR A 190 20.25 -2.70 14.48
CA TYR A 190 19.59 -2.64 13.17
C TYR A 190 18.07 -2.45 13.22
N PRO A 191 17.30 -3.06 14.15
CA PRO A 191 15.85 -2.84 14.22
C PRO A 191 15.44 -1.38 14.46
N VAL A 192 16.31 -0.56 15.03
CA VAL A 192 16.04 0.87 15.29
C VAL A 192 16.00 1.70 14.02
N ILE A 193 16.80 1.32 13.01
CA ILE A 193 16.99 2.10 11.79
C ILE A 193 15.67 2.26 11.01
N PRO A 194 14.97 1.18 10.59
CA PRO A 194 13.72 1.30 9.86
C PRO A 194 12.62 2.01 10.66
N LEU A 195 12.58 1.85 11.99
CA LEU A 195 11.63 2.56 12.84
C LEU A 195 11.89 4.07 12.87
N THR A 196 13.16 4.46 12.86
CA THR A 196 13.55 5.89 12.83
C THR A 196 13.27 6.51 11.48
N VAL A 197 13.60 5.81 10.39
CA VAL A 197 13.37 6.27 9.02
C VAL A 197 11.89 6.50 8.79
N ILE A 198 11.04 5.50 9.06
CA ILE A 198 9.60 5.66 8.83
C ILE A 198 8.97 6.72 9.73
N ALA A 199 9.47 6.94 10.94
CA ALA A 199 8.96 7.98 11.81
C ALA A 199 9.20 9.39 11.24
N ILE A 200 10.32 9.60 10.57
CA ILE A 200 10.63 10.87 9.89
C ILE A 200 9.76 11.00 8.63
N ASP A 201 9.72 9.96 7.79
CA ASP A 201 8.99 9.97 6.53
C ASP A 201 7.50 10.24 6.74
N MET A 202 6.89 9.57 7.73
CA MET A 202 5.46 9.74 8.01
C MET A 202 5.10 11.11 8.59
N ILE A 203 5.97 11.78 9.34
CA ILE A 203 5.74 13.16 9.75
C ILE A 203 5.68 14.07 8.52
N ILE A 204 6.64 13.91 7.60
CA ILE A 204 6.70 14.71 6.36
C ILE A 204 5.48 14.44 5.48
N ALA A 205 5.11 13.17 5.34
CA ALA A 205 4.06 12.74 4.43
C ALA A 205 2.64 13.08 4.94
N THR A 206 2.40 13.00 6.25
CA THR A 206 1.04 13.16 6.81
C THR A 206 0.59 14.63 6.87
N LEU A 207 1.51 15.58 6.99
CA LEU A 207 1.16 16.99 7.11
C LEU A 207 0.37 17.55 5.90
N PRO A 208 0.78 17.33 4.63
CA PRO A 208 0.00 17.77 3.48
C PRO A 208 -1.38 17.10 3.41
N LEU A 209 -1.47 15.79 3.70
CA LEU A 209 -2.75 15.09 3.76
C LEU A 209 -3.69 15.69 4.82
N ALA A 210 -3.16 16.05 5.98
CA ALA A 210 -3.96 16.69 7.04
C ALA A 210 -4.58 18.01 6.55
N VAL A 211 -3.85 18.81 5.76
CA VAL A 211 -4.37 20.04 5.14
C VAL A 211 -5.53 19.69 4.19
N LEU A 212 -5.36 18.73 3.28
CA LEU A 212 -6.42 18.28 2.36
C LEU A 212 -7.67 17.81 3.12
N LEU A 213 -7.51 17.04 4.18
CA LEU A 213 -8.65 16.57 4.98
C LEU A 213 -9.37 17.72 5.69
N VAL A 214 -8.63 18.73 6.18
CA VAL A 214 -9.24 19.95 6.76
C VAL A 214 -9.98 20.73 5.67
N GLU A 215 -9.43 20.89 4.47
CA GLU A 215 -10.11 21.54 3.34
C GLU A 215 -11.40 20.80 2.97
N MET A 216 -11.38 19.46 2.93
CA MET A 216 -12.60 18.67 2.72
C MET A 216 -13.65 18.89 3.82
N ILE A 217 -13.23 18.99 5.09
CA ILE A 217 -14.15 19.31 6.19
C ILE A 217 -14.75 20.72 5.99
N VAL A 218 -13.93 21.71 5.63
CA VAL A 218 -14.41 23.08 5.36
C VAL A 218 -15.39 23.11 4.19
N GLN A 219 -15.07 22.43 3.08
CA GLN A 219 -15.94 22.35 1.90
C GLN A 219 -17.30 21.74 2.22
N SER A 220 -17.38 20.77 3.14
CA SER A 220 -18.65 20.17 3.56
C SER A 220 -19.64 21.18 4.16
N PHE A 221 -19.16 22.33 4.65
CA PHE A 221 -19.99 23.40 5.22
C PHE A 221 -19.91 24.71 4.44
N ALA A 222 -18.97 24.83 3.50
CA ALA A 222 -18.76 25.97 2.62
C ALA A 222 -18.51 25.49 1.18
N PRO A 223 -19.55 25.15 0.43
CA PRO A 223 -19.45 24.51 -0.90
C PRO A 223 -18.68 25.33 -1.96
N ASP A 224 -18.53 26.63 -1.74
CA ASP A 224 -17.74 27.52 -2.62
C ASP A 224 -16.22 27.26 -2.50
N VAL A 225 -15.79 26.56 -1.44
CA VAL A 225 -14.40 26.12 -1.28
C VAL A 225 -14.22 24.85 -2.09
N SER A 226 -13.31 24.87 -3.05
CA SER A 226 -12.98 23.68 -3.86
C SER A 226 -11.47 23.50 -3.92
N VAL A 227 -11.06 22.25 -4.06
CA VAL A 227 -9.65 21.86 -4.21
C VAL A 227 -9.41 21.49 -5.66
N ASP A 228 -8.27 21.86 -6.21
CA ASP A 228 -7.85 21.34 -7.53
C ASP A 228 -7.69 19.80 -7.45
N PRO A 229 -8.38 19.03 -8.30
CA PRO A 229 -8.34 17.55 -8.22
C PRO A 229 -6.96 16.95 -8.45
N LEU A 230 -6.14 17.54 -9.32
CA LEU A 230 -4.77 17.06 -9.55
C LEU A 230 -3.87 17.33 -8.34
N LEU A 231 -3.98 18.53 -7.74
CA LEU A 231 -3.27 18.85 -6.50
C LEU A 231 -3.69 17.92 -5.36
N ALA A 232 -5.00 17.73 -5.17
CA ALA A 232 -5.53 16.82 -4.17
C ALA A 232 -5.01 15.40 -4.34
N LYS A 233 -4.93 14.90 -5.58
CA LYS A 233 -4.41 13.58 -5.93
C LYS A 233 -2.92 13.45 -5.64
N ASN A 234 -2.12 14.46 -5.99
CA ASN A 234 -0.70 14.50 -5.65
C ASN A 234 -0.49 14.53 -4.12
N VAL A 235 -1.23 15.34 -3.38
CA VAL A 235 -1.17 15.42 -1.92
C VAL A 235 -1.56 14.09 -1.27
N LEU A 236 -2.62 13.45 -1.76
CA LEU A 236 -3.03 12.15 -1.27
C LEU A 236 -1.91 11.11 -1.47
N TRP A 237 -1.32 11.02 -2.66
CA TRP A 237 -0.29 10.03 -2.95
C TRP A 237 1.07 10.36 -2.35
N TRP A 238 1.34 11.64 -2.09
CA TRP A 238 2.49 12.05 -1.24
C TRP A 238 2.46 11.38 0.13
N PHE A 239 1.27 11.15 0.69
CA PHE A 239 1.06 10.33 1.88
C PHE A 239 0.90 8.85 1.53
N GLY A 240 0.15 8.55 0.47
CA GLY A 240 -0.28 7.20 0.11
C GLY A 240 0.87 6.25 -0.17
N HIS A 241 1.99 6.75 -0.72
CA HIS A 241 3.18 5.93 -0.88
C HIS A 241 3.93 5.71 0.44
N PRO A 242 4.35 6.72 1.20
CA PRO A 242 5.01 6.50 2.50
C PRO A 242 4.21 5.66 3.48
N VAL A 243 2.88 5.71 3.46
CA VAL A 243 2.07 4.91 4.38
C VAL A 243 2.12 3.40 4.09
N VAL A 244 2.38 2.95 2.86
CA VAL A 244 2.61 1.52 2.60
C VAL A 244 3.91 1.05 3.26
N TYR A 245 4.90 1.94 3.37
CA TYR A 245 6.14 1.65 4.10
C TYR A 245 5.99 1.77 5.62
N LEU A 246 4.97 2.47 6.12
CA LEU A 246 4.60 2.38 7.54
C LEU A 246 4.25 0.93 7.93
N LEU A 247 3.76 0.13 6.99
CA LEU A 247 3.53 -1.30 7.22
C LEU A 247 4.84 -2.07 7.14
N LEU A 248 5.63 -1.84 6.10
CA LEU A 248 6.81 -2.64 5.78
C LEU A 248 8.00 -2.36 6.72
N PHE A 249 8.33 -1.10 7.00
CA PHE A 249 9.57 -0.78 7.73
C PHE A 249 9.55 -1.30 9.18
N PRO A 250 8.45 -1.17 9.96
CA PRO A 250 8.39 -1.82 11.25
C PRO A 250 8.35 -3.36 11.16
N ALA A 251 7.76 -3.93 10.10
CA ALA A 251 7.84 -5.38 9.85
C ALA A 251 9.29 -5.82 9.60
N VAL A 252 10.08 -5.01 8.87
CA VAL A 252 11.53 -5.26 8.72
C VAL A 252 12.27 -5.15 10.05
N ALA A 253 11.89 -4.21 10.92
CA ALA A 253 12.44 -4.15 12.28
C ALA A 253 12.17 -5.44 13.08
N ILE A 254 10.98 -6.03 12.93
CA ILE A 254 10.63 -7.34 13.51
C ILE A 254 11.54 -8.43 12.93
N TYR A 255 11.76 -8.47 11.63
CA TYR A 255 12.69 -9.41 10.99
C TYR A 255 14.11 -9.25 11.53
N TYR A 256 14.61 -8.02 11.63
CA TYR A 256 15.96 -7.74 12.15
C TYR A 256 16.14 -8.10 13.62
N LEU A 257 15.06 -8.17 14.39
CA LEU A 257 15.06 -8.69 15.76
C LEU A 257 15.02 -10.22 15.77
N LEU A 258 14.05 -10.82 15.08
CA LEU A 258 13.69 -12.21 15.25
C LEU A 258 14.54 -13.18 14.42
N VAL A 259 14.91 -12.81 13.18
CA VAL A 259 15.70 -13.70 12.30
C VAL A 259 17.07 -14.01 12.91
N PRO A 260 17.88 -13.02 13.38
CA PRO A 260 19.13 -13.31 14.09
C PRO A 260 18.92 -14.15 15.36
N ARG A 261 17.82 -13.88 16.09
CA ARG A 261 17.46 -14.61 17.32
C ARG A 261 17.25 -16.11 17.03
N PHE A 262 16.44 -16.44 16.03
CA PHE A 262 16.12 -17.82 15.68
C PHE A 262 17.23 -18.51 14.88
N ALA A 263 17.99 -17.77 14.07
CA ALA A 263 19.18 -18.28 13.38
C ALA A 263 20.38 -18.49 14.32
N ARG A 264 20.32 -17.94 15.54
CA ARG A 264 21.40 -17.97 16.56
C ARG A 264 22.71 -17.43 16.02
N ARG A 265 22.64 -16.39 15.20
CA ARG A 265 23.81 -15.71 14.64
C ARG A 265 23.49 -14.26 14.31
N PRO A 266 24.51 -13.38 14.22
CA PRO A 266 24.33 -11.98 13.87
C PRO A 266 23.71 -11.81 12.49
N LEU A 267 23.03 -10.66 12.26
CA LEU A 267 22.55 -10.25 10.96
C LEU A 267 23.74 -10.06 10.00
N VAL A 268 23.66 -10.69 8.83
CA VAL A 268 24.70 -10.61 7.80
C VAL A 268 24.58 -9.31 7.01
N ALA A 269 25.72 -8.75 6.56
CA ALA A 269 25.79 -7.57 5.67
C ALA A 269 25.18 -6.27 6.23
N GLY A 270 25.35 -6.01 7.53
CA GLY A 270 24.74 -4.87 8.20
C GLY A 270 25.08 -3.49 7.68
N ASN A 271 26.33 -3.26 7.21
CA ASN A 271 26.73 -1.96 6.64
C ASN A 271 25.96 -1.66 5.34
N ILE A 272 25.72 -2.69 4.51
CA ILE A 272 24.95 -2.56 3.27
C ILE A 272 23.49 -2.18 3.59
N ILE A 273 22.92 -2.80 4.61
CA ILE A 273 21.59 -2.47 5.10
C ILE A 273 21.53 -0.99 5.51
N ALA A 274 22.53 -0.49 6.25
CA ALA A 274 22.56 0.91 6.67
C ALA A 274 22.62 1.87 5.47
N VAL A 275 23.36 1.54 4.41
CA VAL A 275 23.36 2.31 3.14
C VAL A 275 21.95 2.32 2.54
N GLY A 276 21.32 1.16 2.42
CA GLY A 276 19.95 1.05 1.90
C GLY A 276 18.97 1.95 2.66
N TRP A 277 18.97 1.90 3.99
CA TRP A 277 18.08 2.72 4.82
C TRP A 277 18.35 4.23 4.70
N THR A 278 19.60 4.64 4.49
CA THR A 278 19.90 6.06 4.26
C THR A 278 19.33 6.55 2.92
N ILE A 279 19.33 5.71 1.89
CA ILE A 279 18.67 5.99 0.61
C ILE A 279 17.15 6.00 0.78
N ALA A 280 16.60 5.06 1.55
CA ALA A 280 15.16 4.94 1.78
C ALA A 280 14.52 6.21 2.35
N VAL A 281 15.19 6.93 3.25
CA VAL A 281 14.72 8.22 3.81
C VAL A 281 14.34 9.22 2.71
N ILE A 282 15.14 9.30 1.64
CA ILE A 282 14.89 10.25 0.55
C ILE A 282 13.91 9.64 -0.46
N ALA A 283 14.15 8.40 -0.88
CA ALA A 283 13.37 7.76 -1.92
C ALA A 283 11.89 7.60 -1.50
N ASN A 284 11.63 7.20 -0.25
CA ASN A 284 10.27 6.93 0.22
C ASN A 284 9.33 8.14 0.11
N VAL A 285 9.80 9.35 0.39
CA VAL A 285 8.98 10.57 0.29
C VAL A 285 8.96 11.19 -1.11
N THR A 286 9.79 10.71 -2.04
CA THR A 286 9.90 11.31 -3.38
C THR A 286 9.26 10.48 -4.50
N VAL A 287 8.91 9.21 -4.27
CA VAL A 287 8.45 8.30 -5.33
C VAL A 287 6.92 8.21 -5.49
N TRP A 288 6.14 9.11 -4.88
CA TRP A 288 4.67 9.08 -4.96
C TRP A 288 4.13 9.11 -6.41
N ALA A 289 4.90 9.67 -7.33
CA ALA A 289 4.48 9.89 -8.71
C ALA A 289 4.16 8.59 -9.46
N HIS A 290 4.70 7.45 -9.05
CA HIS A 290 4.36 6.17 -9.69
C HIS A 290 2.88 5.78 -9.52
N HIS A 291 2.19 6.30 -8.53
CA HIS A 291 0.73 6.15 -8.42
C HIS A 291 -0.06 6.98 -9.44
N LEU A 292 0.63 7.84 -10.20
CA LEU A 292 0.06 8.78 -11.16
C LEU A 292 0.58 8.53 -12.60
N TYR A 293 1.25 7.39 -12.85
CA TYR A 293 1.88 7.12 -14.14
C TYR A 293 0.90 7.20 -15.32
N MET A 294 -0.35 6.75 -15.10
CA MET A 294 -1.39 6.75 -16.13
C MET A 294 -2.27 8.01 -16.09
N ASP A 295 -2.03 8.89 -15.15
CA ASP A 295 -2.72 10.15 -15.05
C ASP A 295 -1.90 11.23 -15.75
N TYR A 296 -2.51 12.01 -16.60
CA TYR A 296 -1.86 13.16 -17.25
C TYR A 296 -0.57 12.77 -18.02
N PRO A 297 -0.69 12.14 -19.19
CA PRO A 297 0.46 11.63 -19.96
C PRO A 297 1.34 12.75 -20.53
N ASN A 298 0.92 14.02 -20.42
CA ASN A 298 1.61 15.19 -20.94
C ASN A 298 1.91 16.23 -19.85
N GLY A 299 2.76 17.20 -20.18
CA GLY A 299 3.06 18.33 -19.30
C GLY A 299 3.94 18.01 -18.12
N ILE A 300 3.80 18.81 -17.04
CA ILE A 300 4.68 18.74 -15.87
C ILE A 300 4.55 17.42 -15.10
N GLN A 301 3.33 16.86 -15.05
CA GLN A 301 3.10 15.60 -14.34
C GLN A 301 3.81 14.44 -15.04
N ALA A 302 3.79 14.38 -16.37
CA ALA A 302 4.54 13.37 -17.14
C ALA A 302 6.04 13.48 -16.89
N ALA A 303 6.59 14.71 -16.84
CA ALA A 303 7.99 14.94 -16.53
C ALA A 303 8.35 14.47 -15.10
N ILE A 304 7.47 14.71 -14.12
CA ILE A 304 7.64 14.23 -12.75
C ILE A 304 7.60 12.70 -12.72
N ASN A 305 6.63 12.07 -13.37
CA ASN A 305 6.47 10.61 -13.42
C ASN A 305 7.73 9.95 -14.00
N THR A 306 8.20 10.40 -15.16
CA THR A 306 9.41 9.88 -15.81
C THR A 306 10.67 10.11 -14.96
N GLY A 307 10.79 11.30 -14.36
CA GLY A 307 11.93 11.64 -13.51
C GLY A 307 11.99 10.84 -12.20
N MET A 308 10.83 10.39 -11.67
CA MET A 308 10.73 9.63 -10.43
C MET A 308 10.85 8.10 -10.62
N GLU A 309 10.73 7.60 -11.84
CA GLU A 309 10.83 6.16 -12.12
C GLU A 309 12.17 5.55 -11.66
N PRO A 310 13.37 6.14 -11.92
CA PRO A 310 14.63 5.62 -11.41
C PRO A 310 14.71 5.56 -9.88
N LEU A 311 14.10 6.52 -9.17
CA LEU A 311 14.04 6.51 -7.70
C LEU A 311 13.15 5.38 -7.18
N THR A 312 12.06 5.08 -7.88
CA THR A 312 11.18 3.94 -7.57
C THR A 312 11.95 2.61 -7.66
N PHE A 313 12.76 2.43 -8.70
CA PHE A 313 13.66 1.26 -8.81
C PHE A 313 14.71 1.24 -7.69
N ALA A 314 15.30 2.37 -7.35
CA ALA A 314 16.26 2.46 -6.26
C ALA A 314 15.67 2.01 -4.92
N LEU A 315 14.41 2.36 -4.64
CA LEU A 315 13.70 1.93 -3.43
C LEU A 315 13.42 0.41 -3.42
N THR A 316 13.05 -0.16 -4.56
CA THR A 316 12.90 -1.63 -4.71
C THR A 316 14.21 -2.36 -4.35
N LEU A 317 15.34 -1.82 -4.77
CA LEU A 317 16.65 -2.42 -4.47
C LEU A 317 17.04 -2.30 -3.00
N VAL A 318 16.67 -1.21 -2.32
CA VAL A 318 16.83 -1.09 -0.86
C VAL A 318 16.08 -2.21 -0.15
N SER A 319 14.85 -2.49 -0.58
CA SER A 319 14.04 -3.60 -0.09
C SER A 319 14.73 -4.95 -0.33
N ALA A 320 15.27 -5.18 -1.54
CA ALA A 320 15.99 -6.40 -1.89
C ALA A 320 17.24 -6.63 -1.04
N LEU A 321 17.97 -5.58 -0.64
CA LEU A 321 19.13 -5.70 0.27
C LEU A 321 18.75 -6.25 1.63
N SER A 322 17.63 -5.79 2.20
CA SER A 322 17.12 -6.29 3.46
C SER A 322 16.76 -7.77 3.35
N LEU A 323 16.01 -8.14 2.30
CA LEU A 323 15.64 -9.52 2.03
C LEU A 323 16.86 -10.43 1.86
N TYR A 324 17.85 -10.01 1.05
CA TYR A 324 19.10 -10.75 0.84
C TYR A 324 19.86 -10.97 2.16
N SER A 325 20.00 -9.95 2.99
CA SER A 325 20.67 -10.03 4.28
C SER A 325 19.96 -11.03 5.22
N LEU A 326 18.63 -11.00 5.26
CA LEU A 326 17.83 -11.90 6.09
C LEU A 326 17.94 -13.35 5.61
N LEU A 327 17.84 -13.60 4.30
CA LEU A 327 18.02 -14.94 3.73
C LEU A 327 19.42 -15.49 3.97
N LEU A 328 20.47 -14.67 3.83
CA LEU A 328 21.85 -15.07 4.17
C LEU A 328 21.99 -15.36 5.67
N THR A 329 21.26 -14.65 6.52
CA THR A 329 21.26 -14.89 7.96
C THR A 329 20.61 -16.24 8.30
N ILE A 330 19.62 -16.67 7.55
CA ILE A 330 18.98 -17.99 7.70
C ILE A 330 19.84 -19.10 7.06
N PHE A 331 20.46 -18.85 5.93
CA PHE A 331 21.17 -19.86 5.15
C PHE A 331 22.28 -20.54 5.96
N ARG A 332 22.23 -21.88 6.05
CA ARG A 332 23.16 -22.73 6.85
C ARG A 332 23.26 -22.31 8.32
N SER A 333 22.20 -21.70 8.89
CA SER A 333 22.11 -21.37 10.30
C SER A 333 21.56 -22.55 11.12
N ARG A 334 21.51 -22.38 12.45
CA ARG A 334 20.81 -23.33 13.34
C ARG A 334 19.32 -23.01 13.45
N TRP A 335 18.68 -22.78 12.30
CA TRP A 335 17.27 -22.44 12.23
C TRP A 335 16.38 -23.55 12.79
N THR A 336 15.47 -23.22 13.68
CA THR A 336 14.52 -24.17 14.26
C THR A 336 13.11 -23.81 13.79
N TRP A 337 12.38 -24.82 13.32
CA TRP A 337 11.03 -24.63 12.80
C TRP A 337 9.99 -24.68 13.92
N ASN A 338 9.19 -23.63 14.01
CA ASN A 338 8.02 -23.47 14.89
C ASN A 338 7.06 -22.46 14.21
N ALA A 339 5.91 -22.15 14.85
CA ALA A 339 4.92 -21.24 14.28
C ALA A 339 5.52 -19.86 13.92
N ALA A 340 6.31 -19.25 14.80
CA ALA A 340 6.94 -17.97 14.57
C ALA A 340 7.94 -18.01 13.41
N THR A 341 8.85 -19.00 13.40
CA THR A 341 9.88 -19.12 12.36
C THR A 341 9.32 -19.53 11.01
N THR A 342 8.26 -20.34 10.97
CA THR A 342 7.52 -20.67 9.75
C THR A 342 6.90 -19.40 9.15
N ALA A 343 6.27 -18.57 9.98
CA ALA A 343 5.70 -17.29 9.54
C ALA A 343 6.79 -16.35 9.01
N LEU A 344 7.90 -16.20 9.72
CA LEU A 344 9.02 -15.35 9.26
C LEU A 344 9.57 -15.83 7.92
N PHE A 345 9.78 -17.13 7.74
CA PHE A 345 10.33 -17.67 6.49
C PHE A 345 9.36 -17.50 5.31
N LEU A 346 8.09 -17.87 5.49
CA LEU A 346 7.07 -17.73 4.44
C LEU A 346 6.78 -16.25 4.11
N GLY A 347 6.87 -15.35 5.10
CA GLY A 347 6.81 -13.93 4.86
C GLY A 347 7.98 -13.41 3.99
N LEU A 348 9.21 -13.93 4.15
CA LEU A 348 10.33 -13.60 3.26
C LEU A 348 10.11 -14.14 1.84
N VAL A 349 9.55 -15.35 1.68
CA VAL A 349 9.16 -15.88 0.37
C VAL A 349 8.11 -14.98 -0.27
N SER A 350 7.09 -14.58 0.48
CA SER A 350 6.06 -13.64 0.00
C SER A 350 6.65 -12.28 -0.37
N TRP A 351 7.61 -11.77 0.40
CA TRP A 351 8.29 -10.52 0.08
C TRP A 351 8.99 -10.58 -1.28
N LEU A 352 9.66 -11.70 -1.58
CA LEU A 352 10.28 -11.90 -2.89
C LEU A 352 9.23 -11.88 -4.01
N LEU A 353 8.14 -12.65 -3.87
CA LEU A 353 7.10 -12.75 -4.90
C LEU A 353 6.36 -11.42 -5.09
N ALA A 354 6.00 -10.74 -4.01
CA ALA A 354 5.37 -9.43 -4.07
C ALA A 354 6.31 -8.36 -4.63
N GLY A 355 7.62 -8.44 -4.32
CA GLY A 355 8.63 -7.56 -4.90
C GLY A 355 8.72 -7.68 -6.42
N LEU A 356 8.65 -8.90 -6.96
CA LEU A 356 8.64 -9.12 -8.42
C LEU A 356 7.41 -8.48 -9.10
N SER A 357 6.22 -8.64 -8.54
CA SER A 357 5.02 -7.98 -9.07
C SER A 357 5.07 -6.46 -8.88
N GLY A 358 5.77 -5.96 -7.84
CA GLY A 358 6.02 -4.53 -7.62
C GLY A 358 6.93 -3.89 -8.67
N VAL A 359 7.88 -4.64 -9.26
CA VAL A 359 8.71 -4.15 -10.37
C VAL A 359 7.86 -3.83 -11.60
N VAL A 360 6.81 -4.61 -11.86
CA VAL A 360 5.85 -4.32 -12.94
C VAL A 360 5.16 -2.97 -12.70
N ASN A 361 4.64 -2.75 -11.49
CA ASN A 361 3.99 -1.48 -11.13
C ASN A 361 4.98 -0.28 -11.10
N ALA A 362 6.27 -0.55 -10.92
CA ALA A 362 7.32 0.47 -10.90
C ALA A 362 7.77 0.92 -12.29
N THR A 363 7.40 0.19 -13.34
CA THR A 363 7.82 0.41 -14.72
C THR A 363 6.67 1.02 -15.50
N ILE A 364 6.79 2.27 -15.97
CA ILE A 364 5.71 3.01 -16.66
C ILE A 364 5.11 2.17 -17.79
N ALA A 365 5.95 1.58 -18.65
CA ALA A 365 5.50 0.78 -19.79
C ALA A 365 4.68 -0.46 -19.39
N TRP A 366 5.03 -1.12 -18.29
CA TRP A 366 4.33 -2.31 -17.82
C TRP A 366 3.13 -1.94 -16.96
N ASP A 367 3.25 -0.89 -16.12
CA ASP A 367 2.15 -0.40 -15.32
C ASP A 367 0.96 0.05 -16.19
N ALA A 368 1.23 0.57 -17.39
CA ALA A 368 0.20 0.93 -18.36
C ALA A 368 -0.82 -0.19 -18.63
N PHE A 369 -0.40 -1.44 -18.65
CA PHE A 369 -1.30 -2.59 -18.87
C PHE A 369 -2.08 -3.02 -17.62
N VAL A 370 -1.57 -2.74 -16.42
CA VAL A 370 -2.09 -3.32 -15.19
C VAL A 370 -2.60 -2.30 -14.18
N HIS A 371 -2.37 -1.01 -14.37
CA HIS A 371 -2.60 0.06 -13.40
C HIS A 371 -3.99 0.05 -12.77
N ASN A 372 -5.04 -0.09 -13.57
CA ASN A 372 -6.44 -0.06 -13.13
C ASN A 372 -7.10 -1.44 -13.12
N THR A 373 -6.31 -2.51 -13.10
CA THR A 373 -6.80 -3.89 -13.11
C THR A 373 -6.70 -4.59 -11.76
N LEU A 374 -7.24 -5.79 -11.65
CA LEU A 374 -7.13 -6.66 -10.48
C LEU A 374 -5.67 -7.12 -10.19
N TRP A 375 -4.74 -6.92 -11.12
CA TRP A 375 -3.31 -7.08 -10.85
C TRP A 375 -2.85 -6.30 -9.61
N VAL A 376 -3.25 -5.02 -9.53
CA VAL A 376 -2.88 -4.15 -8.38
C VAL A 376 -3.48 -4.67 -7.08
N VAL A 377 -4.70 -5.21 -7.13
CA VAL A 377 -5.36 -5.83 -5.97
C VAL A 377 -4.59 -7.07 -5.53
N GLY A 378 -4.22 -7.95 -6.47
CA GLY A 378 -3.42 -9.16 -6.20
C GLY A 378 -2.05 -8.82 -5.62
N HIS A 379 -1.31 -7.91 -6.24
CA HIS A 379 -0.02 -7.40 -5.73
C HIS A 379 -0.15 -6.87 -4.30
N PHE A 380 -1.13 -5.99 -4.07
CA PHE A 380 -1.31 -5.34 -2.78
C PHE A 380 -1.67 -6.34 -1.67
N HIS A 381 -2.58 -7.28 -1.92
CA HIS A 381 -2.92 -8.31 -0.93
C HIS A 381 -1.75 -9.28 -0.68
N HIS A 382 -0.97 -9.59 -1.70
CA HIS A 382 0.24 -10.40 -1.52
C HIS A 382 1.25 -9.69 -0.61
N MET A 383 1.45 -8.39 -0.79
CA MET A 383 2.35 -7.61 0.07
C MET A 383 1.77 -7.41 1.48
N ALA A 384 0.51 -6.95 1.60
CA ALA A 384 -0.08 -6.57 2.87
C ALA A 384 -0.44 -7.79 3.74
N LEU A 385 -1.07 -8.83 3.17
CA LEU A 385 -1.51 -9.99 3.92
C LEU A 385 -0.41 -11.06 4.05
N LEU A 386 0.28 -11.38 2.95
CA LEU A 386 1.23 -12.49 2.93
C LEU A 386 2.65 -12.11 3.36
N ASN A 387 3.12 -10.93 3.07
CA ASN A 387 4.41 -10.50 3.64
C ASN A 387 4.19 -9.91 5.04
N ILE A 388 3.52 -8.78 5.13
CA ILE A 388 3.40 -8.02 6.39
C ILE A 388 2.48 -8.74 7.38
N GLY A 389 1.31 -9.21 6.95
CA GLY A 389 0.36 -9.91 7.82
C GLY A 389 0.90 -11.20 8.41
N ILE A 390 1.58 -12.03 7.61
CA ILE A 390 2.23 -13.25 8.13
C ILE A 390 3.32 -12.91 9.16
N VAL A 391 4.09 -11.82 8.93
CA VAL A 391 5.08 -11.36 9.93
C VAL A 391 4.41 -10.89 11.23
N ILE A 392 3.26 -10.19 11.12
CA ILE A 392 2.47 -9.81 12.30
C ILE A 392 2.07 -11.05 13.09
N PHE A 393 1.59 -12.11 12.44
CA PHE A 393 1.27 -13.38 13.09
C PHE A 393 2.51 -14.06 13.69
N GLY A 394 3.63 -14.05 12.97
CA GLY A 394 4.91 -14.57 13.46
C GLY A 394 5.41 -13.81 14.68
N ALA A 395 5.30 -12.47 14.65
CA ALA A 395 5.62 -11.63 15.80
C ALA A 395 4.71 -11.92 17.00
N MET A 396 3.40 -12.14 16.77
CA MET A 396 2.47 -12.55 17.82
C MET A 396 2.88 -13.88 18.46
N TYR A 397 3.23 -14.88 17.66
CA TYR A 397 3.68 -16.18 18.14
C TYR A 397 5.03 -16.14 18.87
N ALA A 398 5.88 -15.16 18.60
CA ALA A 398 7.11 -14.92 19.33
C ALA A 398 6.88 -14.07 20.60
N PHE A 399 6.05 -13.02 20.50
CA PHE A 399 5.80 -12.05 21.55
C PHE A 399 5.00 -12.63 22.72
N LEU A 400 3.94 -13.42 22.45
CA LEU A 400 3.09 -13.97 23.52
C LEU A 400 3.86 -14.87 24.49
N PRO A 401 4.70 -15.82 24.04
CA PRO A 401 5.56 -16.59 24.94
C PRO A 401 6.53 -15.72 25.73
N ASP A 402 7.14 -14.72 25.10
CA ASP A 402 8.06 -13.78 25.78
C ASP A 402 7.33 -12.96 26.86
N LEU A 403 6.12 -12.47 26.56
CA LEU A 403 5.31 -11.69 27.49
C LEU A 403 4.80 -12.50 28.67
N LEU A 404 4.35 -13.73 28.40
CA LEU A 404 3.65 -14.57 29.39
C LEU A 404 4.61 -15.49 30.17
N GLY A 405 5.87 -15.60 29.74
CA GLY A 405 6.85 -16.54 30.32
C GLY A 405 6.47 -18.02 30.17
N ARG A 406 5.65 -18.35 29.17
CA ARG A 406 5.15 -19.70 28.90
C ARG A 406 4.93 -19.93 27.40
N PRO A 407 4.97 -21.21 26.93
CA PRO A 407 4.80 -21.51 25.52
C PRO A 407 3.38 -21.22 25.03
N LEU A 408 3.21 -21.18 23.70
CA LEU A 408 1.90 -21.16 23.03
C LEU A 408 1.07 -22.37 23.45
N TYR A 409 -0.27 -22.24 23.41
CA TYR A 409 -1.18 -23.37 23.58
C TYR A 409 -0.80 -24.54 22.68
N SER A 410 -0.62 -24.27 21.36
CA SER A 410 -0.19 -25.28 20.41
C SER A 410 0.65 -24.67 19.29
N ASP A 411 1.92 -25.03 19.23
CA ASP A 411 2.80 -24.65 18.13
C ASP A 411 2.33 -25.26 16.80
N ARG A 412 1.79 -26.49 16.81
CA ARG A 412 1.24 -27.15 15.62
C ARG A 412 0.07 -26.37 15.01
N LEU A 413 -0.87 -25.91 15.83
CA LEU A 413 -1.97 -25.07 15.34
C LEU A 413 -1.44 -23.77 14.71
N GLY A 414 -0.41 -23.17 15.32
CA GLY A 414 0.24 -22.01 14.75
C GLY A 414 0.88 -22.30 13.39
N VAL A 415 1.57 -23.42 13.23
CA VAL A 415 2.15 -23.84 11.96
C VAL A 415 1.06 -24.09 10.91
N TRP A 416 -0.02 -24.79 11.26
CA TRP A 416 -1.16 -25.00 10.35
C TRP A 416 -1.82 -23.69 9.92
N HIS A 417 -2.09 -22.78 10.88
CA HIS A 417 -2.61 -21.45 10.56
C HIS A 417 -1.73 -20.74 9.51
N VAL A 418 -0.42 -20.70 9.73
CA VAL A 418 0.52 -20.00 8.84
C VAL A 418 0.53 -20.63 7.43
N TRP A 419 0.60 -21.96 7.34
CA TRP A 419 0.59 -22.65 6.05
C TRP A 419 -0.74 -22.50 5.30
N LEU A 420 -1.87 -22.67 5.97
CA LEU A 420 -3.18 -22.49 5.33
C LEU A 420 -3.37 -21.06 4.84
N THR A 421 -2.97 -20.07 5.66
CA THR A 421 -3.03 -18.66 5.25
C THR A 421 -2.12 -18.42 4.05
N PHE A 422 -0.87 -18.90 4.08
CA PHE A 422 0.08 -18.68 3.01
C PHE A 422 -0.40 -19.30 1.69
N VAL A 423 -0.78 -20.56 1.69
CA VAL A 423 -1.20 -21.25 0.46
C VAL A 423 -2.49 -20.65 -0.10
N ALA A 424 -3.52 -20.50 0.74
CA ALA A 424 -4.81 -19.99 0.26
C ALA A 424 -4.71 -18.54 -0.22
N ALA A 425 -4.03 -17.65 0.51
CA ALA A 425 -3.90 -16.27 0.09
C ALA A 425 -2.95 -16.09 -1.11
N THR A 426 -1.93 -16.95 -1.29
CA THR A 426 -1.09 -16.94 -2.49
C THR A 426 -1.91 -17.32 -3.73
N LEU A 427 -2.70 -18.38 -3.66
CA LEU A 427 -3.57 -18.79 -4.76
C LEU A 427 -4.66 -17.75 -5.03
N PHE A 428 -5.23 -17.18 -3.99
CA PHE A 428 -6.24 -16.12 -4.11
C PHE A 428 -5.66 -14.88 -4.80
N SER A 429 -4.47 -14.43 -4.38
CA SER A 429 -3.76 -13.30 -5.01
C SER A 429 -3.37 -13.62 -6.46
N ALA A 430 -2.97 -14.87 -6.74
CA ALA A 430 -2.65 -15.31 -8.10
C ALA A 430 -3.88 -15.24 -9.04
N ILE A 431 -5.08 -15.56 -8.55
CA ILE A 431 -6.33 -15.39 -9.31
C ILE A 431 -6.51 -13.92 -9.70
N TRP A 432 -6.39 -12.98 -8.78
CA TRP A 432 -6.48 -11.56 -9.10
C TRP A 432 -5.40 -11.08 -10.07
N ILE A 433 -4.18 -11.59 -9.93
CA ILE A 433 -3.07 -11.28 -10.86
C ILE A 433 -3.40 -11.77 -12.27
N ILE A 434 -3.91 -12.99 -12.42
CA ILE A 434 -4.30 -13.57 -13.71
C ILE A 434 -5.47 -12.78 -14.31
N GLN A 435 -6.53 -12.53 -13.55
CA GLN A 435 -7.65 -11.70 -14.00
C GLN A 435 -7.19 -10.29 -14.40
N GLY A 436 -6.24 -9.71 -13.65
CA GLY A 436 -5.70 -8.39 -13.93
C GLY A 436 -4.81 -8.33 -15.19
N LEU A 437 -4.06 -9.39 -15.51
CA LEU A 437 -3.31 -9.52 -16.77
C LEU A 437 -4.24 -9.64 -17.97
N ASP A 438 -5.43 -10.22 -17.77
CA ASP A 438 -6.48 -10.34 -18.77
C ASP A 438 -7.40 -9.09 -18.84
N GLY A 439 -7.06 -8.03 -18.10
CA GLY A 439 -7.73 -6.73 -18.16
C GLY A 439 -8.89 -6.53 -17.18
N ALA A 440 -9.19 -7.50 -16.29
CA ALA A 440 -10.27 -7.35 -15.32
C ALA A 440 -10.11 -6.08 -14.47
N PRO A 441 -11.10 -5.16 -14.46
CA PRO A 441 -10.98 -3.88 -13.79
C PRO A 441 -11.03 -4.03 -12.26
N ARG A 442 -10.25 -3.22 -11.55
CA ARG A 442 -10.37 -3.11 -10.08
C ARG A 442 -11.49 -2.16 -9.67
N ARG A 443 -12.03 -2.36 -8.47
CA ARG A 443 -13.05 -1.51 -7.85
C ARG A 443 -14.43 -1.56 -8.54
N PHE A 444 -14.75 -2.62 -9.21
CA PHE A 444 -16.06 -2.86 -9.78
C PHE A 444 -16.88 -3.78 -8.87
N SER A 445 -18.13 -3.40 -8.60
CA SER A 445 -19.09 -4.20 -7.84
C SER A 445 -19.49 -5.47 -8.59
N VAL A 446 -19.61 -5.36 -9.91
CA VAL A 446 -19.90 -6.46 -10.83
C VAL A 446 -18.75 -6.55 -11.84
N LEU A 447 -18.16 -7.73 -11.98
CA LEU A 447 -17.16 -8.01 -13.01
C LEU A 447 -17.85 -8.50 -14.28
N PRO A 448 -17.27 -8.26 -15.49
CA PRO A 448 -17.72 -8.90 -16.72
C PRO A 448 -17.73 -10.43 -16.59
N GLY A 449 -18.74 -11.09 -17.20
CA GLY A 449 -18.96 -12.55 -17.06
C GLY A 449 -17.81 -13.44 -17.51
N GLU A 450 -16.89 -12.94 -18.34
CA GLU A 450 -15.66 -13.63 -18.73
C GLU A 450 -14.72 -13.94 -17.56
N TYR A 451 -14.90 -13.26 -16.41
CA TYR A 451 -14.10 -13.46 -15.20
C TYR A 451 -14.78 -14.33 -14.14
N ASP A 452 -16.00 -14.83 -14.39
CA ASP A 452 -16.81 -15.55 -13.40
C ASP A 452 -16.13 -16.84 -12.94
N GLU A 453 -15.58 -17.67 -13.85
CA GLU A 453 -14.93 -18.94 -13.49
C GLU A 453 -13.79 -18.74 -12.48
N LEU A 454 -12.92 -17.73 -12.69
CA LEU A 454 -11.82 -17.44 -11.78
C LEU A 454 -12.33 -16.79 -10.49
N THR A 455 -13.41 -16.01 -10.59
CA THR A 455 -14.07 -15.41 -9.42
C THR A 455 -14.61 -16.51 -8.51
N ASP A 456 -15.35 -17.46 -9.06
CA ASP A 456 -15.90 -18.61 -8.34
C ASP A 456 -14.81 -19.52 -7.76
N ALA A 457 -13.73 -19.77 -8.53
CA ALA A 457 -12.58 -20.54 -8.05
C ALA A 457 -11.89 -19.93 -6.83
N SER A 458 -12.06 -18.62 -6.58
CA SER A 458 -11.53 -17.95 -5.38
C SER A 458 -12.34 -18.21 -4.11
N ILE A 459 -13.61 -18.61 -4.20
CA ILE A 459 -14.51 -18.76 -3.05
C ILE A 459 -14.08 -19.89 -2.09
N PRO A 460 -13.72 -21.10 -2.55
CA PRO A 460 -13.20 -22.12 -1.65
C PRO A 460 -11.95 -21.68 -0.88
N LEU A 461 -11.06 -20.89 -1.53
CA LEU A 461 -9.86 -20.35 -0.90
C LEU A 461 -10.20 -19.39 0.24
N LEU A 462 -11.26 -18.60 0.07
CA LEU A 462 -11.80 -17.75 1.12
C LEU A 462 -12.25 -18.56 2.35
N GLY A 463 -12.91 -19.71 2.13
CA GLY A 463 -13.28 -20.65 3.20
C GLY A 463 -12.06 -21.15 3.96
N VAL A 464 -10.98 -21.52 3.26
CA VAL A 464 -9.72 -21.95 3.88
C VAL A 464 -9.08 -20.82 4.69
N LEU A 465 -9.12 -19.56 4.19
CA LEU A 465 -8.62 -18.40 4.92
C LEU A 465 -9.40 -18.18 6.22
N ILE A 466 -10.72 -18.27 6.20
CA ILE A 466 -11.56 -18.15 7.41
C ILE A 466 -11.17 -19.23 8.44
N VAL A 467 -11.05 -20.49 8.02
CA VAL A 467 -10.64 -21.58 8.90
C VAL A 467 -9.25 -21.31 9.49
N ALA A 468 -8.30 -20.84 8.68
CA ALA A 468 -6.97 -20.49 9.15
C ALA A 468 -7.03 -19.43 10.27
N GLN A 469 -7.82 -18.37 10.11
CA GLN A 469 -7.95 -17.32 11.11
C GLN A 469 -8.65 -17.83 12.39
N LEU A 470 -9.60 -18.76 12.29
CA LEU A 470 -10.20 -19.40 13.46
C LEU A 470 -9.15 -20.21 14.27
N LEU A 471 -8.23 -20.91 13.59
CA LEU A 471 -7.11 -21.59 14.25
C LEU A 471 -6.20 -20.60 14.98
N PHE A 472 -5.92 -19.44 14.38
CA PHE A 472 -5.14 -18.36 15.00
C PHE A 472 -5.81 -17.84 16.26
N VAL A 473 -7.08 -17.42 16.14
CA VAL A 473 -7.85 -16.90 17.27
C VAL A 473 -7.93 -17.90 18.41
N TRP A 474 -8.22 -19.16 18.11
CA TRP A 474 -8.28 -20.23 19.10
C TRP A 474 -6.95 -20.42 19.82
N ASN A 475 -5.85 -20.50 19.07
CA ASN A 475 -4.51 -20.69 19.62
C ASN A 475 -4.09 -19.53 20.54
N VAL A 476 -4.35 -18.28 20.11
CA VAL A 476 -4.06 -17.07 20.90
C VAL A 476 -4.94 -17.04 22.16
N PHE A 477 -6.23 -17.30 22.02
CA PHE A 477 -7.18 -17.30 23.13
C PHE A 477 -6.79 -18.32 24.23
N GLU A 478 -6.52 -19.58 23.85
CA GLU A 478 -6.10 -20.62 24.82
C GLU A 478 -4.73 -20.32 25.43
N THR A 479 -3.80 -19.71 24.65
CA THR A 479 -2.52 -19.23 25.17
C THR A 479 -2.74 -18.17 26.25
N LEU A 480 -3.62 -17.20 26.02
CA LEU A 480 -3.94 -16.16 27.00
C LEU A 480 -4.61 -16.72 28.26
N ARG A 481 -5.44 -17.77 28.12
CA ARG A 481 -6.06 -18.48 29.26
C ARG A 481 -5.10 -19.35 30.08
N GLY A 482 -3.86 -19.50 29.63
CA GLY A 482 -2.86 -20.29 30.35
C GLY A 482 -2.91 -21.77 30.11
N ARG A 483 -3.61 -22.22 29.07
CA ARG A 483 -3.61 -23.62 28.68
C ARG A 483 -2.40 -23.94 27.81
N THR A 484 -1.86 -25.12 27.94
CA THR A 484 -0.79 -25.67 27.10
C THR A 484 -1.21 -27.04 26.60
N SER A 485 -1.02 -27.35 25.33
CA SER A 485 -1.26 -28.69 24.81
C SER A 485 -0.19 -29.66 25.31
N ALA A 486 -0.55 -30.93 25.48
CA ALA A 486 0.38 -31.97 25.92
C ALA A 486 1.63 -32.14 25.03
N ALA A 487 1.53 -31.75 23.74
CA ALA A 487 2.65 -31.76 22.79
C ALA A 487 3.63 -30.60 23.03
N THR A 488 3.14 -29.45 23.49
CA THR A 488 3.94 -28.24 23.71
C THR A 488 4.76 -28.33 24.99
N GLN A 489 4.28 -29.04 26.01
CA GLN A 489 5.02 -29.26 27.27
C GLN A 489 6.38 -29.96 27.06
N ARG A 490 6.56 -30.69 25.96
CA ARG A 490 7.82 -31.41 25.65
C ARG A 490 8.83 -30.55 24.86
N ALA A 491 8.46 -29.37 24.38
CA ALA A 491 9.25 -28.58 23.45
C ALA A 491 9.70 -27.21 23.99
N THR A 492 9.79 -27.01 25.31
CA THR A 492 10.33 -25.78 25.90
C THR A 492 11.80 -25.60 25.55
N LEU A 493 12.05 -25.06 24.38
CA LEU A 493 13.37 -24.57 23.97
C LEU A 493 13.57 -23.18 24.57
N GLY A 494 14.45 -23.11 25.57
CA GLY A 494 14.98 -21.84 26.05
C GLY A 494 15.61 -21.08 24.86
N ILE A 495 14.88 -20.16 24.28
CA ILE A 495 15.40 -19.30 23.20
C ILE A 495 16.30 -18.28 23.88
N ALA A 496 17.62 -18.46 23.73
CA ALA A 496 18.58 -17.51 24.26
C ALA A 496 18.33 -16.13 23.65
N LYS A 497 18.22 -15.09 24.52
CA LYS A 497 18.15 -13.70 24.05
C LYS A 497 19.36 -13.39 23.16
N PRO A 498 19.18 -12.87 21.95
CA PRO A 498 20.29 -12.66 21.04
C PRO A 498 21.19 -11.52 21.52
N ARG A 499 22.49 -11.69 21.38
CA ARG A 499 23.39 -10.57 21.20
C ARG A 499 23.21 -10.10 19.76
N ILE A 500 22.57 -8.95 19.56
CA ILE A 500 22.45 -8.32 18.24
C ILE A 500 23.82 -7.70 17.91
N GLN A 501 24.72 -8.50 17.38
CA GLN A 501 25.98 -8.05 16.80
C GLN A 501 25.87 -8.24 15.29
N SER A 502 26.28 -7.20 14.54
CA SER A 502 26.36 -7.27 13.09
C SER A 502 27.65 -7.96 12.66
N ALA A 503 27.56 -9.03 11.88
CA ALA A 503 28.67 -9.45 11.03
C ALA A 503 28.54 -8.70 9.71
N SER A 504 29.43 -7.75 9.43
CA SER A 504 29.48 -7.07 8.13
C SER A 504 30.29 -7.92 7.15
N LEU A 505 29.75 -8.11 5.95
CA LEU A 505 30.56 -8.43 4.78
C LEU A 505 31.28 -7.14 4.41
N GLN A 506 32.61 -7.10 4.62
CA GLN A 506 33.37 -5.86 4.53
C GLN A 506 33.59 -5.35 3.09
N GLY A 507 33.76 -4.05 2.98
CA GLY A 507 34.28 -3.24 1.86
C GLY A 507 33.93 -3.67 0.43
N PHE A 508 34.51 -4.77 -0.06
CA PHE A 508 34.30 -5.26 -1.42
C PHE A 508 32.81 -5.63 -1.70
N SER A 509 32.17 -6.28 -0.75
CA SER A 509 30.75 -6.64 -0.86
C SER A 509 29.84 -5.40 -0.90
N MET A 510 30.17 -4.34 -0.14
CA MET A 510 29.43 -3.09 -0.14
C MET A 510 29.52 -2.38 -1.49
N VAL A 511 30.73 -2.25 -2.04
CA VAL A 511 30.94 -1.60 -3.35
C VAL A 511 30.25 -2.36 -4.48
N THR A 512 30.42 -3.68 -4.54
CA THR A 512 29.77 -4.51 -5.56
C THR A 512 28.25 -4.48 -5.45
N THR A 513 27.71 -4.40 -4.24
CA THR A 513 26.26 -4.30 -4.04
C THR A 513 25.74 -2.94 -4.47
N ILE A 514 26.42 -1.83 -4.13
CA ILE A 514 26.03 -0.48 -4.58
C ILE A 514 26.06 -0.38 -6.11
N LEU A 515 27.13 -0.92 -6.74
CA LEU A 515 27.24 -0.95 -8.20
C LEU A 515 26.15 -1.81 -8.85
N ALA A 516 25.82 -2.97 -8.25
CA ALA A 516 24.74 -3.81 -8.73
C ALA A 516 23.37 -3.12 -8.59
N ILE A 517 23.12 -2.43 -7.45
CA ILE A 517 21.93 -1.63 -7.23
C ILE A 517 21.81 -0.54 -8.28
N GLY A 518 22.86 0.29 -8.44
CA GLY A 518 22.86 1.37 -9.42
C GLY A 518 22.69 0.86 -10.85
N GLY A 519 23.38 -0.24 -11.19
CA GLY A 519 23.29 -0.88 -12.49
C GLY A 519 21.89 -1.44 -12.80
N LEU A 520 21.25 -2.10 -11.83
CA LEU A 520 19.88 -2.63 -11.98
C LEU A 520 18.85 -1.50 -12.06
N ALA A 521 18.99 -0.43 -11.26
CA ALA A 521 18.11 0.72 -11.32
C ALA A 521 18.19 1.40 -12.70
N LEU A 522 19.41 1.62 -13.20
CA LEU A 522 19.64 2.20 -14.54
C LEU A 522 19.15 1.28 -15.65
N ALA A 523 19.40 -0.03 -15.55
CA ALA A 523 18.91 -1.00 -16.54
C ALA A 523 17.39 -1.09 -16.55
N GLY A 524 16.75 -1.12 -15.37
CA GLY A 524 15.29 -1.11 -15.25
C GLY A 524 14.68 0.15 -15.85
N TRP A 525 15.25 1.32 -15.54
CA TRP A 525 14.82 2.57 -16.13
C TRP A 525 15.03 2.60 -17.65
N ALA A 526 16.17 2.17 -18.15
CA ALA A 526 16.46 2.14 -19.59
C ALA A 526 15.52 1.21 -20.35
N VAL A 527 15.20 0.02 -19.78
CA VAL A 527 14.22 -0.92 -20.37
C VAL A 527 12.81 -0.31 -20.32
N GLY A 528 12.42 0.28 -19.20
CA GLY A 528 11.12 0.94 -19.05
C GLY A 528 10.95 2.10 -20.02
N SER A 529 11.96 2.95 -20.16
CA SER A 529 11.94 4.08 -21.09
C SER A 529 11.93 3.64 -22.57
N ALA A 530 12.68 2.60 -22.93
CA ALA A 530 12.71 2.09 -24.30
C ALA A 530 11.40 1.42 -24.73
N SER A 531 10.68 0.78 -23.80
CA SER A 531 9.41 0.12 -24.09
C SER A 531 8.19 1.04 -23.96
N GLN A 532 8.36 2.27 -23.50
CA GLN A 532 7.25 3.20 -23.27
C GLN A 532 6.53 3.57 -24.56
N ASP A 533 7.28 3.82 -25.64
CA ASP A 533 6.69 4.17 -26.94
C ASP A 533 5.91 3.00 -27.55
N GLU A 534 6.43 1.77 -27.42
CA GLU A 534 5.76 0.56 -27.88
C GLU A 534 4.50 0.25 -27.04
N ALA A 535 4.60 0.40 -25.72
CA ALA A 535 3.46 0.20 -24.83
C ALA A 535 2.35 1.22 -25.08
N THR A 536 2.70 2.48 -25.29
CA THR A 536 1.71 3.54 -25.61
C THR A 536 1.02 3.26 -26.94
N ALA A 537 1.75 2.79 -27.95
CA ALA A 537 1.19 2.39 -29.23
C ALA A 537 0.29 1.15 -29.13
N ALA A 538 0.64 0.18 -28.30
CA ALA A 538 -0.15 -1.03 -28.07
C ALA A 538 -1.42 -0.80 -27.23
N PHE A 539 -1.45 0.28 -26.43
CA PHE A 539 -2.60 0.64 -25.59
C PHE A 539 -3.73 1.34 -26.33
N LEU A 540 -3.48 1.80 -27.56
CA LEU A 540 -4.56 2.26 -28.41
C LEU A 540 -5.39 1.04 -28.83
N PRO A 541 -6.70 0.98 -28.50
CA PRO A 541 -7.57 -0.09 -28.99
C PRO A 541 -7.37 -0.26 -30.50
N PRO A 542 -7.48 -1.46 -31.06
CA PRO A 542 -7.36 -1.69 -32.50
C PRO A 542 -8.26 -0.77 -33.36
N ALA A 543 -9.40 -0.31 -32.78
CA ALA A 543 -10.29 0.66 -33.38
C ALA A 543 -9.74 2.10 -33.38
N ALA A 544 -8.71 2.39 -32.62
CA ALA A 544 -8.04 3.70 -32.57
C ALA A 544 -6.81 3.79 -33.49
N GLN A 545 -6.49 2.74 -34.23
CA GLN A 545 -5.53 2.86 -35.35
C GLN A 545 -6.22 3.64 -36.47
N PRO A 546 -5.65 4.77 -36.93
CA PRO A 546 -6.25 5.54 -38.00
C PRO A 546 -6.41 4.62 -39.22
N PRO A 547 -7.55 4.67 -39.91
CA PRO A 547 -7.66 4.03 -41.22
C PRO A 547 -6.53 4.60 -42.08
N ALA A 548 -5.84 3.73 -42.82
CA ALA A 548 -4.72 4.09 -43.69
C ALA A 548 -5.21 4.99 -44.86
N GLY A 549 -5.49 6.27 -44.52
CA GLY A 549 -5.98 7.26 -45.45
C GLY A 549 -6.12 8.60 -44.72
N GLY A 550 -5.09 9.45 -44.78
CA GLY A 550 -5.04 10.74 -44.09
C GLY A 550 -6.14 11.69 -44.51
N GLY A 551 -7.00 12.06 -43.58
CA GLY A 551 -8.02 13.10 -43.68
C GLY A 551 -8.45 13.58 -42.31
N THR A 552 -9.29 14.64 -42.26
CA THR A 552 -9.86 15.23 -41.04
C THR A 552 -10.51 14.22 -40.10
N GLN A 553 -11.06 13.12 -40.62
CA GLN A 553 -11.64 12.03 -39.83
C GLN A 553 -10.62 11.28 -38.97
N ALA A 554 -9.44 10.95 -39.50
CA ALA A 554 -8.40 10.28 -38.75
C ALA A 554 -7.84 11.17 -37.61
N ALA A 555 -7.68 12.46 -37.88
CA ALA A 555 -7.28 13.44 -36.88
C ALA A 555 -8.35 13.61 -35.79
N GLY A 556 -9.64 13.64 -36.15
CA GLY A 556 -10.76 13.73 -35.23
C GLY A 556 -10.88 12.47 -34.31
N ALA A 557 -10.72 11.27 -34.88
CA ALA A 557 -10.70 10.02 -34.12
C ALA A 557 -9.56 10.00 -33.10
N GLN A 558 -8.37 10.46 -33.47
CA GLN A 558 -7.24 10.57 -32.54
C GLN A 558 -7.54 11.53 -31.38
N VAL A 559 -8.10 12.70 -31.67
CA VAL A 559 -8.48 13.66 -30.63
C VAL A 559 -9.56 13.08 -29.72
N PHE A 560 -10.57 12.38 -30.26
CA PHE A 560 -11.64 11.74 -29.48
C PHE A 560 -11.09 10.76 -28.44
N VAL A 561 -10.13 9.94 -28.83
CA VAL A 561 -9.47 8.97 -27.92
C VAL A 561 -8.51 9.68 -26.97
N ALA A 562 -7.63 10.53 -27.49
CA ALA A 562 -6.59 11.18 -26.69
C ALA A 562 -7.14 12.13 -25.62
N SER A 563 -8.30 12.75 -25.89
CA SER A 563 -8.97 13.66 -24.95
C SER A 563 -9.93 12.94 -23.99
N GLY A 564 -10.00 11.60 -24.05
CA GLY A 564 -10.78 10.79 -23.11
C GLY A 564 -12.30 10.83 -23.35
N CYS A 565 -12.79 11.27 -24.49
CA CYS A 565 -14.22 11.36 -24.83
C CYS A 565 -14.92 10.00 -24.73
N ALA A 566 -14.20 8.91 -25.10
CA ALA A 566 -14.66 7.52 -25.02
C ALA A 566 -15.00 7.06 -23.60
N GLY A 567 -14.42 7.66 -22.57
CA GLY A 567 -14.70 7.33 -21.18
C GLY A 567 -16.09 7.78 -20.69
N CYS A 568 -16.66 8.79 -21.37
CA CYS A 568 -17.96 9.35 -21.00
C CYS A 568 -19.06 9.05 -22.03
N HIS A 569 -18.73 8.95 -23.32
CA HIS A 569 -19.69 8.82 -24.41
C HIS A 569 -19.66 7.44 -25.08
N THR A 570 -20.83 6.95 -25.46
CA THR A 570 -20.96 5.82 -26.39
C THR A 570 -20.85 6.34 -27.82
N LEU A 571 -19.97 5.74 -28.63
CA LEU A 571 -19.82 5.96 -30.07
C LEU A 571 -19.28 4.67 -30.72
N ALA A 572 -20.13 3.93 -31.43
CA ALA A 572 -19.79 2.61 -31.99
C ALA A 572 -18.57 2.66 -32.92
N ALA A 573 -18.51 3.66 -33.80
CA ALA A 573 -17.41 3.87 -34.73
C ALA A 573 -16.03 4.09 -34.03
N ALA A 574 -16.04 4.51 -32.76
CA ALA A 574 -14.84 4.66 -31.94
C ALA A 574 -14.62 3.47 -30.96
N GLY A 575 -15.49 2.46 -30.99
CA GLY A 575 -15.49 1.40 -29.97
C GLY A 575 -15.76 1.90 -28.55
N ALA A 576 -16.32 3.10 -28.42
CA ALA A 576 -16.55 3.77 -27.15
C ALA A 576 -17.88 3.33 -26.52
N THR A 577 -17.86 2.93 -25.25
CA THR A 577 -19.01 2.40 -24.50
C THR A 577 -19.36 3.21 -23.26
N GLY A 578 -18.80 4.43 -23.10
CA GLY A 578 -19.05 5.30 -21.96
C GLY A 578 -20.52 5.70 -21.83
N THR A 579 -21.06 5.67 -20.61
CA THR A 579 -22.49 5.94 -20.33
C THR A 579 -22.70 7.17 -19.44
N VAL A 580 -21.65 7.90 -19.10
CA VAL A 580 -21.72 9.11 -18.26
C VAL A 580 -22.31 10.30 -19.04
N GLY A 581 -21.90 10.43 -20.30
CA GLY A 581 -22.43 11.40 -21.25
C GLY A 581 -23.49 10.80 -22.16
N PRO A 582 -24.15 11.62 -23.01
CA PRO A 582 -25.10 11.12 -23.99
C PRO A 582 -24.48 10.08 -24.93
N ASN A 583 -25.27 9.06 -25.28
CA ASN A 583 -24.94 8.14 -26.37
C ASN A 583 -24.97 8.89 -27.70
N LEU A 584 -23.79 9.10 -28.31
CA LEU A 584 -23.64 9.90 -29.52
C LEU A 584 -24.29 9.25 -30.74
N ASP A 585 -24.34 7.91 -30.80
CA ASP A 585 -25.03 7.18 -31.88
C ASP A 585 -26.55 7.39 -31.85
N VAL A 586 -27.12 7.69 -30.69
CA VAL A 586 -28.56 7.98 -30.52
C VAL A 586 -28.83 9.46 -30.74
N VAL A 587 -27.99 10.35 -30.18
CA VAL A 587 -28.18 11.80 -30.21
C VAL A 587 -27.85 12.38 -31.60
N GLN A 588 -26.86 11.80 -32.29
CA GLN A 588 -26.38 12.23 -33.63
C GLN A 588 -26.20 13.74 -33.71
N PRO A 589 -25.27 14.33 -32.90
CA PRO A 589 -25.12 15.78 -32.84
C PRO A 589 -24.60 16.33 -34.17
N THR A 590 -25.06 17.55 -34.54
CA THR A 590 -24.44 18.26 -35.67
C THR A 590 -23.02 18.67 -35.32
N GLN A 591 -22.19 18.93 -36.35
CA GLN A 591 -20.81 19.38 -36.11
C GLN A 591 -20.76 20.68 -35.31
N GLU A 592 -21.67 21.64 -35.61
CA GLU A 592 -21.73 22.93 -34.89
C GLU A 592 -22.04 22.72 -33.41
N LEU A 593 -22.99 21.84 -33.08
CA LEU A 593 -23.32 21.50 -31.69
C LEU A 593 -22.13 20.80 -30.99
N ALA A 594 -21.45 19.92 -31.70
CA ALA A 594 -20.27 19.23 -31.15
C ALA A 594 -19.13 20.23 -30.90
N VAL A 595 -18.87 21.18 -31.82
CA VAL A 595 -17.89 22.27 -31.62
C VAL A 595 -18.25 23.09 -30.38
N GLU A 596 -19.52 23.52 -30.27
CA GLU A 596 -19.98 24.29 -29.10
C GLU A 596 -19.73 23.55 -27.78
N ARG A 597 -20.10 22.26 -27.72
CA ARG A 597 -19.99 21.44 -26.50
C ARG A 597 -18.55 21.10 -26.12
N VAL A 598 -17.71 20.81 -27.12
CA VAL A 598 -16.28 20.56 -26.87
C VAL A 598 -15.59 21.85 -26.42
N THR A 599 -15.93 22.99 -27.02
CA THR A 599 -15.33 24.28 -26.66
C THR A 599 -15.71 24.72 -25.25
N ASN A 600 -17.01 24.73 -24.95
CA ASN A 600 -17.56 25.41 -23.77
C ASN A 600 -17.91 24.45 -22.64
N GLY A 601 -17.93 23.13 -22.89
CA GLY A 601 -18.49 22.16 -21.98
C GLY A 601 -20.03 22.23 -21.90
N ALA A 602 -20.63 21.31 -21.14
CA ALA A 602 -22.06 21.35 -20.82
C ALA A 602 -22.37 20.38 -19.69
N ALA A 603 -23.10 20.82 -18.68
CA ALA A 603 -23.45 20.00 -17.50
C ALA A 603 -22.19 19.32 -16.91
N GLY A 604 -22.08 17.98 -16.97
CA GLY A 604 -20.92 17.23 -16.51
C GLY A 604 -19.75 17.13 -17.52
N MET A 605 -19.89 17.66 -18.74
CA MET A 605 -18.83 17.65 -19.75
C MET A 605 -17.89 18.84 -19.54
N PRO A 606 -16.57 18.64 -19.35
CA PRO A 606 -15.62 19.74 -19.23
C PRO A 606 -15.48 20.53 -20.53
N ALA A 607 -15.07 21.80 -20.43
CA ALA A 607 -14.63 22.61 -21.56
C ALA A 607 -13.21 22.20 -22.00
N PHE A 608 -12.97 22.13 -23.31
CA PHE A 608 -11.68 21.73 -23.87
C PHE A 608 -10.98 22.88 -24.61
N ALA A 609 -11.51 24.09 -24.56
CA ALA A 609 -10.93 25.26 -25.27
C ALA A 609 -9.48 25.57 -24.87
N ASP A 610 -9.13 25.29 -23.59
CA ASP A 610 -7.78 25.50 -23.05
C ASP A 610 -6.85 24.29 -23.27
N GLN A 611 -7.38 23.15 -23.73
CA GLN A 611 -6.65 21.88 -23.89
C GLN A 611 -6.45 21.49 -25.35
N LEU A 612 -7.36 21.89 -26.24
CA LEU A 612 -7.36 21.57 -27.67
C LEU A 612 -7.23 22.83 -28.51
N THR A 613 -6.45 22.73 -29.58
CA THR A 613 -6.41 23.82 -30.58
C THR A 613 -7.74 23.92 -31.30
N PRO A 614 -8.07 25.08 -31.89
CA PRO A 614 -9.29 25.24 -32.71
C PRO A 614 -9.42 24.18 -33.81
N ASP A 615 -8.31 23.81 -34.46
CA ASP A 615 -8.29 22.79 -35.52
C ASP A 615 -8.59 21.38 -34.95
N GLN A 616 -8.11 21.06 -33.74
CA GLN A 616 -8.42 19.81 -33.06
C GLN A 616 -9.89 19.73 -32.63
N ILE A 617 -10.47 20.84 -32.18
CA ILE A 617 -11.90 20.93 -31.84
C ILE A 617 -12.74 20.69 -33.07
N GLN A 618 -12.39 21.33 -34.20
CA GLN A 618 -13.09 21.14 -35.47
C GLN A 618 -12.97 19.69 -35.96
N ALA A 619 -11.80 19.08 -35.86
CA ALA A 619 -11.56 17.71 -36.29
C ALA A 619 -12.36 16.69 -35.47
N VAL A 620 -12.37 16.79 -34.12
CA VAL A 620 -13.14 15.88 -33.28
C VAL A 620 -14.64 16.06 -33.44
N ALA A 621 -15.11 17.29 -33.63
CA ALA A 621 -16.51 17.57 -33.86
C ALA A 621 -17.00 17.03 -35.21
N ALA A 622 -16.21 17.18 -36.27
CA ALA A 622 -16.49 16.59 -37.58
C ALA A 622 -16.52 15.05 -37.48
N TYR A 623 -15.54 14.45 -36.82
CA TYR A 623 -15.50 13.00 -36.60
C TYR A 623 -16.76 12.49 -35.90
N VAL A 624 -17.16 13.11 -34.78
CA VAL A 624 -18.37 12.73 -34.05
C VAL A 624 -19.61 12.87 -34.92
N ALA A 625 -19.78 14.00 -35.61
CA ALA A 625 -20.96 14.24 -36.43
C ALA A 625 -21.09 13.26 -37.62
N GLU A 626 -19.97 12.86 -38.21
CA GLU A 626 -19.95 11.94 -39.36
C GLU A 626 -20.03 10.46 -38.93
N SER A 627 -19.56 10.12 -37.74
CA SER A 627 -19.47 8.72 -37.25
C SER A 627 -20.67 8.29 -36.40
N ALA A 628 -21.41 9.23 -35.83
CA ALA A 628 -22.54 8.94 -34.94
C ALA A 628 -23.68 8.24 -35.71
N GLY A 629 -24.15 7.10 -35.14
CA GLY A 629 -25.22 6.29 -35.75
C GLY A 629 -24.77 5.42 -36.94
N GLN A 630 -23.46 5.36 -37.20
CA GLN A 630 -22.89 4.39 -38.13
C GLN A 630 -22.57 3.08 -37.40
N PRO A 631 -22.87 1.87 -37.98
CA PRO A 631 -22.64 0.59 -37.37
C PRO A 631 -21.16 0.23 -37.17
#